data_1ea74ef1747199ce7889e8f378df15ad
#
_entry.id   1ea74ef1747199ce7889e8f378df15ad
#
_cell.length_a   1.000
_cell.length_b   1.000
_cell.length_c   1.000
_cell.angle_alpha   90.00
_cell.angle_beta   90.00
_cell.angle_gamma   90.00
#
_symmetry.space_group_name_H-M   'P 1'
#
loop_
_entity.id
_entity.type
_entity.pdbx_description
1 polymer ?
#
loop_
_entity_poly.entity_id
_entity_poly.type
_entity_poly.pdbx_seq_one_letter_code
_entity_poly.pdbx_strand_id
1 'polypeptide(L)'
;GFLAENADFARAVIGAGLIWIGPSPEAIERLGDKVSARHVAEKVGAPLAAGTLNPVKGADEVLDFVAQHGVPVAIKAAYGGGGRGIKVAYKKEEVAELFESATREAIAAFGRGECFVEKYLEKPRHVETQCLADNYGNVVVVSTRDCSLQRRHQKLVEEAPAPFLTEDQNKRLYEASKAILKEVGYQGAGTCEFLVAQDGTISFLEVNT
;
A
#
# COMPACT_ATOMS: atom_id res chain seq x y z
N GLY A 1 11.92 -8.17 3.34
CA GLY A 1 12.86 -7.12 2.94
C GLY A 1 14.06 -7.66 2.21
N PHE A 2 14.86 -6.81 1.62
CA PHE A 2 16.09 -7.15 0.90
C PHE A 2 15.89 -8.26 -0.16
N LEU A 3 16.53 -9.41 0.05
CA LEU A 3 16.55 -10.52 -0.92
C LEU A 3 15.17 -11.19 -1.05
N ALA A 4 14.38 -11.24 -0.01
CA ALA A 4 13.05 -11.88 -0.05
C ALA A 4 12.07 -11.12 -0.98
N GLU A 5 12.24 -9.80 -1.11
CA GLU A 5 11.40 -8.93 -1.94
C GLU A 5 12.10 -8.54 -3.26
N ASN A 6 13.14 -9.26 -3.63
CA ASN A 6 13.93 -8.99 -4.83
C ASN A 6 13.64 -10.03 -5.92
N ALA A 7 12.94 -9.62 -6.97
CA ALA A 7 12.56 -10.50 -8.07
C ALA A 7 13.77 -11.07 -8.83
N ASP A 8 14.83 -10.28 -9.02
CA ASP A 8 16.03 -10.76 -9.73
C ASP A 8 16.79 -11.81 -8.91
N PHE A 9 16.82 -11.63 -7.58
CA PHE A 9 17.37 -12.65 -6.70
C PHE A 9 16.55 -13.95 -6.76
N ALA A 10 15.23 -13.86 -6.72
CA ALA A 10 14.36 -15.03 -6.87
C ALA A 10 14.62 -15.76 -8.21
N ARG A 11 14.74 -15.00 -9.32
CA ARG A 11 15.12 -15.56 -10.62
C ARG A 11 16.49 -16.25 -10.61
N ALA A 12 17.47 -15.63 -9.96
CA ALA A 12 18.80 -16.21 -9.84
C ALA A 12 18.81 -17.54 -9.05
N VAL A 13 18.05 -17.61 -7.96
CA VAL A 13 17.90 -18.85 -7.16
C VAL A 13 17.25 -19.95 -7.99
N ILE A 14 16.16 -19.65 -8.68
CA ILE A 14 15.45 -20.59 -9.55
C ILE A 14 16.34 -21.02 -10.71
N GLY A 15 17.04 -20.09 -11.35
CA GLY A 15 17.96 -20.35 -12.47
C GLY A 15 19.16 -21.21 -12.05
N ALA A 16 19.56 -21.19 -10.80
CA ALA A 16 20.58 -22.07 -10.25
C ALA A 16 20.06 -23.49 -9.91
N GLY A 17 18.79 -23.78 -10.19
CA GLY A 17 18.17 -25.07 -9.90
C GLY A 17 17.84 -25.29 -8.42
N LEU A 18 17.86 -24.23 -7.63
CA LEU A 18 17.48 -24.27 -6.21
C LEU A 18 15.98 -24.06 -6.02
N ILE A 19 15.46 -24.58 -4.93
CA ILE A 19 14.05 -24.37 -4.57
C ILE A 19 13.90 -22.97 -3.96
N TRP A 20 13.12 -22.13 -4.63
CA TRP A 20 12.70 -20.83 -4.11
C TRP A 20 11.46 -21.02 -3.23
N ILE A 21 11.58 -20.62 -1.95
CA ILE A 21 10.45 -20.62 -1.01
C ILE A 21 9.89 -19.19 -0.92
N GLY A 22 8.83 -18.94 -1.66
CA GLY A 22 8.23 -17.61 -1.75
C GLY A 22 7.39 -17.43 -3.02
N PRO A 23 6.86 -16.24 -3.24
CA PRO A 23 6.10 -15.91 -4.44
C PRO A 23 6.97 -15.90 -5.68
N SER A 24 6.34 -16.01 -6.85
CA SER A 24 7.06 -15.93 -8.13
C SER A 24 7.73 -14.55 -8.29
N PRO A 25 8.80 -14.45 -9.09
CA PRO A 25 9.42 -13.16 -9.40
C PRO A 25 8.42 -12.14 -9.95
N GLU A 26 7.47 -12.58 -10.77
CA GLU A 26 6.41 -11.74 -11.35
C GLU A 26 5.45 -11.23 -10.28
N ALA A 27 5.10 -12.05 -9.28
CA ALA A 27 4.27 -11.62 -8.14
C ALA A 27 5.02 -10.59 -7.28
N ILE A 28 6.32 -10.79 -7.05
CA ILE A 28 7.17 -9.84 -6.33
C ILE A 28 7.19 -8.49 -7.05
N GLU A 29 7.38 -8.46 -8.37
CA GLU A 29 7.39 -7.22 -9.16
C GLU A 29 6.04 -6.50 -9.12
N ARG A 30 4.93 -7.24 -9.33
CA ARG A 30 3.59 -6.67 -9.35
C ARG A 30 3.14 -6.11 -8.01
N LEU A 31 3.60 -6.66 -6.91
CA LEU A 31 3.21 -6.24 -5.56
C LEU A 31 4.24 -5.35 -4.86
N GLY A 32 5.52 -5.43 -5.26
CA GLY A 32 6.59 -4.62 -4.70
C GLY A 32 6.58 -3.16 -5.18
N ASP A 33 6.04 -2.90 -6.38
CA ASP A 33 5.81 -1.54 -6.85
C ASP A 33 4.44 -1.03 -6.38
N LYS A 34 4.44 0.10 -5.65
CA LYS A 34 3.21 0.65 -5.02
C LYS A 34 2.12 1.01 -6.02
N VAL A 35 2.49 1.48 -7.20
CA VAL A 35 1.53 1.84 -8.26
C VAL A 35 0.92 0.59 -8.85
N SER A 36 1.76 -0.41 -9.16
CA SER A 36 1.32 -1.71 -9.66
C SER A 36 0.44 -2.43 -8.65
N ALA A 37 0.81 -2.47 -7.38
CA ALA A 37 0.02 -3.07 -6.32
C ALA A 37 -1.35 -2.40 -6.17
N ARG A 38 -1.41 -1.05 -6.28
CA ARG A 38 -2.66 -0.30 -6.27
C ARG A 38 -3.56 -0.65 -7.46
N HIS A 39 -2.99 -0.78 -8.67
CA HIS A 39 -3.75 -1.23 -9.85
C HIS A 39 -4.30 -2.65 -9.68
N VAL A 40 -3.51 -3.56 -9.09
CA VAL A 40 -3.98 -4.91 -8.75
C VAL A 40 -5.16 -4.83 -7.79
N ALA A 41 -5.04 -4.05 -6.71
CA ALA A 41 -6.09 -3.88 -5.72
C ALA A 41 -7.37 -3.29 -6.33
N GLU A 42 -7.25 -2.28 -7.18
CA GLU A 42 -8.38 -1.67 -7.88
C GLU A 42 -9.07 -2.68 -8.82
N LYS A 43 -8.29 -3.42 -9.61
CA LYS A 43 -8.80 -4.42 -10.55
C LYS A 43 -9.69 -5.46 -9.86
N VAL A 44 -9.34 -5.86 -8.63
CA VAL A 44 -10.10 -6.85 -7.86
C VAL A 44 -11.17 -6.25 -6.96
N GLY A 45 -11.36 -4.93 -7.00
CA GLY A 45 -12.34 -4.23 -6.15
C GLY A 45 -11.97 -4.18 -4.67
N ALA A 46 -10.69 -4.30 -4.33
CA ALA A 46 -10.24 -4.13 -2.95
C ALA A 46 -10.48 -2.70 -2.48
N PRO A 47 -10.76 -2.47 -1.19
CA PRO A 47 -11.00 -1.14 -0.68
C PRO A 47 -9.76 -0.27 -0.81
N LEU A 48 -9.92 0.89 -1.42
CA LEU A 48 -8.90 1.91 -1.61
C LEU A 48 -9.42 3.27 -1.16
N ALA A 49 -8.59 4.06 -0.51
CA ALA A 49 -8.88 5.47 -0.37
C ALA A 49 -8.92 6.13 -1.75
N ALA A 50 -9.82 7.09 -1.93
CA ALA A 50 -9.86 7.86 -3.18
C ALA A 50 -8.47 8.43 -3.48
N GLY A 51 -8.02 8.29 -4.73
CA GLY A 51 -6.68 8.72 -5.14
C GLY A 51 -6.52 8.70 -6.65
N THR A 52 -5.49 9.36 -7.13
CA THR A 52 -5.16 9.38 -8.56
C THR A 52 -4.44 8.09 -8.95
N LEU A 53 -4.77 7.56 -10.12
CA LEU A 53 -4.10 6.38 -10.69
C LEU A 53 -2.79 6.74 -11.40
N ASN A 54 -2.74 7.95 -11.92
CA ASN A 54 -1.59 8.50 -12.62
C ASN A 54 -1.00 9.65 -11.82
N PRO A 55 0.30 9.94 -11.98
CA PRO A 55 0.89 11.14 -11.42
C PRO A 55 0.15 12.40 -11.86
N VAL A 56 -0.09 13.30 -10.93
CA VAL A 56 -0.69 14.61 -11.24
C VAL A 56 0.35 15.53 -11.89
N LYS A 57 -0.10 16.32 -12.87
CA LYS A 57 0.78 17.19 -13.68
C LYS A 57 1.04 18.53 -12.99
N GLY A 58 0.18 18.94 -12.07
CA GLY A 58 0.28 20.24 -11.41
C GLY A 58 -0.67 20.37 -10.23
N ALA A 59 -0.54 21.50 -9.52
CA ALA A 59 -1.38 21.82 -8.38
C ALA A 59 -2.86 21.93 -8.75
N ASP A 60 -3.19 22.30 -9.99
CA ASP A 60 -4.58 22.41 -10.45
C ASP A 60 -5.30 21.06 -10.41
N GLU A 61 -4.65 19.97 -10.84
CA GLU A 61 -5.22 18.62 -10.76
C GLU A 61 -5.41 18.17 -9.30
N VAL A 62 -4.52 18.62 -8.39
CA VAL A 62 -4.70 18.39 -6.95
C VAL A 62 -5.90 19.16 -6.41
N LEU A 63 -6.10 20.39 -6.85
CA LEU A 63 -7.25 21.21 -6.46
C LEU A 63 -8.58 20.65 -6.99
N ASP A 64 -8.57 20.07 -8.20
CA ASP A 64 -9.72 19.35 -8.76
C ASP A 64 -10.06 18.11 -7.93
N PHE A 65 -9.04 17.35 -7.52
CA PHE A 65 -9.21 16.22 -6.61
C PHE A 65 -9.79 16.67 -5.24
N VAL A 66 -9.28 17.76 -4.68
CA VAL A 66 -9.81 18.34 -3.42
C VAL A 66 -11.26 18.80 -3.58
N ALA A 67 -11.63 19.37 -4.74
CA ALA A 67 -13.02 19.77 -5.00
C ALA A 67 -14.00 18.59 -4.99
N GLN A 68 -13.55 17.40 -5.41
CA GLN A 68 -14.36 16.18 -5.46
C GLN A 68 -14.40 15.43 -4.13
N HIS A 69 -13.26 15.35 -3.42
CA HIS A 69 -13.06 14.46 -2.27
C HIS A 69 -12.86 15.21 -0.94
N GLY A 70 -12.74 16.53 -0.97
CA GLY A 70 -12.47 17.36 0.20
C GLY A 70 -11.04 17.19 0.74
N VAL A 71 -10.72 18.01 1.73
CA VAL A 71 -9.48 17.86 2.53
C VAL A 71 -9.74 16.95 3.75
N PRO A 72 -8.69 16.41 4.43
CA PRO A 72 -7.28 16.47 4.06
C PRO A 72 -6.91 15.53 2.92
N VAL A 73 -5.88 15.91 2.16
CA VAL A 73 -5.31 15.10 1.08
C VAL A 73 -3.80 14.94 1.26
N ALA A 74 -3.28 13.78 0.88
CA ALA A 74 -1.85 13.50 0.86
C ALA A 74 -1.32 13.61 -0.57
N ILE A 75 -0.24 14.36 -0.72
CA ILE A 75 0.56 14.46 -1.95
C ILE A 75 1.80 13.60 -1.73
N LYS A 76 1.96 12.57 -2.53
CA LYS A 76 2.97 11.52 -2.34
C LYS A 76 3.90 11.44 -3.53
N ALA A 77 5.21 11.49 -3.31
CA ALA A 77 6.19 11.19 -4.34
C ALA A 77 6.07 9.72 -4.80
N ALA A 78 6.06 9.50 -6.11
CA ALA A 78 5.91 8.18 -6.72
C ALA A 78 6.97 7.17 -6.23
N TYR A 79 8.19 7.64 -6.03
CA TYR A 79 9.36 6.84 -5.64
C TYR A 79 9.71 6.96 -4.16
N GLY A 80 8.85 7.60 -3.35
CA GLY A 80 9.01 7.75 -1.90
C GLY A 80 8.68 6.46 -1.15
N GLY A 81 9.38 6.23 -0.03
CA GLY A 81 9.14 5.11 0.87
C GLY A 81 9.33 5.47 2.33
N GLY A 82 8.76 4.67 3.26
CA GLY A 82 8.92 4.88 4.70
C GLY A 82 8.42 6.25 5.20
N GLY A 83 7.36 6.79 4.60
CA GLY A 83 6.80 8.10 4.95
C GLY A 83 7.58 9.31 4.41
N ARG A 84 8.65 9.11 3.65
CA ARG A 84 9.40 10.20 3.01
C ARG A 84 8.73 10.63 1.71
N GLY A 85 8.71 11.95 1.44
CA GLY A 85 8.09 12.50 0.24
C GLY A 85 6.57 12.56 0.32
N ILE A 86 5.98 12.65 1.52
CA ILE A 86 4.56 12.84 1.74
C ILE A 86 4.32 14.22 2.33
N LYS A 87 3.43 15.00 1.72
CA LYS A 87 2.90 16.25 2.26
C LYS A 87 1.39 16.12 2.44
N VAL A 88 0.86 16.65 3.53
CA VAL A 88 -0.58 16.60 3.80
C VAL A 88 -1.13 18.02 3.81
N ALA A 89 -2.10 18.28 2.92
CA ALA A 89 -2.83 19.53 2.86
C ALA A 89 -4.13 19.40 3.65
N TYR A 90 -4.25 20.18 4.71
CA TYR A 90 -5.47 20.28 5.51
C TYR A 90 -6.40 21.39 5.05
N LYS A 91 -5.91 22.29 4.20
CA LYS A 91 -6.66 23.38 3.63
C LYS A 91 -6.37 23.49 2.12
N LYS A 92 -7.37 23.96 1.39
CA LYS A 92 -7.26 24.13 -0.07
C LYS A 92 -6.12 25.09 -0.45
N GLU A 93 -5.93 26.13 0.35
CA GLU A 93 -4.94 27.20 0.12
C GLU A 93 -3.49 26.69 0.24
N GLU A 94 -3.26 25.58 0.95
CA GLU A 94 -1.94 24.98 1.16
C GLU A 94 -1.49 24.11 -0.02
N VAL A 95 -2.44 23.71 -0.88
CA VAL A 95 -2.20 22.68 -1.90
C VAL A 95 -1.08 23.04 -2.86
N ALA A 96 -1.08 24.27 -3.40
CA ALA A 96 -0.09 24.67 -4.40
C ALA A 96 1.34 24.66 -3.82
N GLU A 97 1.52 25.25 -2.65
CA GLU A 97 2.82 25.29 -1.97
C GLU A 97 3.32 23.90 -1.62
N LEU A 98 2.44 23.04 -1.07
CA LEU A 98 2.78 21.69 -0.67
C LEU A 98 3.08 20.79 -1.86
N PHE A 99 2.37 20.96 -2.99
CA PHE A 99 2.67 20.25 -4.22
C PHE A 99 4.06 20.60 -4.77
N GLU A 100 4.38 21.90 -4.85
CA GLU A 100 5.71 22.34 -5.28
C GLU A 100 6.81 21.83 -4.33
N SER A 101 6.57 21.87 -3.02
CA SER A 101 7.50 21.35 -2.02
C SER A 101 7.73 19.85 -2.19
N ALA A 102 6.65 19.05 -2.36
CA ALA A 102 6.72 17.61 -2.57
C ALA A 102 7.51 17.27 -3.84
N THR A 103 7.23 17.98 -4.93
CA THR A 103 7.91 17.80 -6.23
C THR A 103 9.40 18.10 -6.13
N ARG A 104 9.78 19.22 -5.50
CA ARG A 104 11.20 19.57 -5.29
C ARG A 104 11.94 18.55 -4.43
N GLU A 105 11.32 18.10 -3.33
CA GLU A 105 11.90 17.07 -2.47
C GLU A 105 12.05 15.73 -3.19
N ALA A 106 11.05 15.36 -4.03
CA ALA A 106 11.11 14.15 -4.83
C ALA A 106 12.25 14.18 -5.85
N ILE A 107 12.43 15.29 -6.56
CA ILE A 107 13.54 15.49 -7.50
C ILE A 107 14.88 15.41 -6.78
N ALA A 108 15.02 16.07 -5.65
CA ALA A 108 16.27 16.08 -4.89
C ALA A 108 16.64 14.69 -4.32
N ALA A 109 15.63 13.91 -3.89
CA ALA A 109 15.85 12.61 -3.27
C ALA A 109 15.94 11.45 -4.28
N PHE A 110 15.17 11.51 -5.38
CA PHE A 110 14.95 10.39 -6.30
C PHE A 110 15.27 10.73 -7.76
N GLY A 111 15.62 11.98 -8.07
CA GLY A 111 15.88 12.44 -9.44
C GLY A 111 14.61 12.62 -10.30
N ARG A 112 13.42 12.39 -9.75
CA ARG A 112 12.13 12.43 -10.42
C ARG A 112 11.07 13.06 -9.52
N GLY A 113 10.19 13.89 -10.10
CA GLY A 113 9.25 14.73 -9.36
C GLY A 113 7.78 14.28 -9.44
N GLU A 114 7.51 13.10 -9.98
CA GLU A 114 6.14 12.60 -10.11
C GLU A 114 5.49 12.41 -8.75
N CYS A 115 4.30 12.99 -8.58
CA CYS A 115 3.50 12.91 -7.37
C CYS A 115 2.10 12.37 -7.65
N PHE A 116 1.58 11.59 -6.72
CA PHE A 116 0.19 11.13 -6.67
C PHE A 116 -0.56 11.86 -5.57
N VAL A 117 -1.87 11.90 -5.66
CA VAL A 117 -2.75 12.47 -4.64
C VAL A 117 -3.72 11.41 -4.16
N GLU A 118 -3.94 11.36 -2.86
CA GLU A 118 -4.97 10.50 -2.28
C GLU A 118 -5.65 11.19 -1.09
N LYS A 119 -6.85 10.75 -0.76
CA LYS A 119 -7.53 11.15 0.47
C LYS A 119 -6.68 10.73 1.66
N TYR A 120 -6.34 11.68 2.53
CA TYR A 120 -5.60 11.39 3.74
C TYR A 120 -6.53 10.87 4.83
N LEU A 121 -6.21 9.72 5.39
CA LEU A 121 -6.94 9.15 6.52
C LEU A 121 -6.29 9.64 7.82
N GLU A 122 -7.08 10.29 8.65
CA GLU A 122 -6.59 10.83 9.93
C GLU A 122 -6.56 9.75 11.00
N LYS A 123 -5.41 9.62 11.65
CA LYS A 123 -5.18 8.67 12.76
C LYS A 123 -5.76 7.27 12.50
N PRO A 124 -5.51 6.69 11.31
CA PRO A 124 -6.01 5.36 11.01
C PRO A 124 -5.28 4.33 11.87
N ARG A 125 -5.93 3.18 12.10
CA ARG A 125 -5.22 2.00 12.54
C ARG A 125 -4.47 1.37 11.37
N HIS A 126 -3.27 0.92 11.61
CA HIS A 126 -2.50 0.12 10.69
C HIS A 126 -2.78 -1.35 10.99
N VAL A 127 -3.54 -1.98 10.13
CA VAL A 127 -3.95 -3.38 10.28
C VAL A 127 -3.38 -4.19 9.12
N GLU A 128 -2.88 -5.37 9.41
CA GLU A 128 -2.43 -6.30 8.38
C GLU A 128 -3.11 -7.66 8.52
N THR A 129 -3.21 -8.36 7.40
CA THR A 129 -3.67 -9.74 7.35
C THR A 129 -2.49 -10.65 7.08
N GLN A 130 -2.30 -11.70 7.89
CA GLN A 130 -1.35 -12.76 7.59
C GLN A 130 -2.01 -13.75 6.64
N CYS A 131 -1.42 -13.91 5.47
CA CYS A 131 -1.91 -14.79 4.43
C CYS A 131 -0.96 -15.95 4.16
N LEU A 132 -1.53 -17.04 3.67
CA LEU A 132 -0.80 -18.20 3.16
C LEU A 132 -1.47 -18.67 1.88
N ALA A 133 -0.67 -18.89 0.84
CA ALA A 133 -1.14 -19.32 -0.47
C ALA A 133 -0.38 -20.58 -0.93
N ASP A 134 -1.10 -21.50 -1.56
CA ASP A 134 -0.53 -22.73 -2.13
C ASP A 134 -0.32 -22.61 -3.66
N ASN A 135 0.23 -23.69 -4.24
CA ASN A 135 0.49 -23.77 -5.68
C ASN A 135 -0.78 -24.07 -6.52
N TYR A 136 -1.93 -24.26 -5.85
CA TYR A 136 -3.19 -24.63 -6.50
C TYR A 136 -4.17 -23.46 -6.58
N GLY A 137 -3.73 -22.26 -6.16
CA GLY A 137 -4.54 -21.03 -6.17
C GLY A 137 -5.43 -20.86 -4.94
N ASN A 138 -5.24 -21.65 -3.89
CA ASN A 138 -5.92 -21.43 -2.63
C ASN A 138 -5.18 -20.37 -1.83
N VAL A 139 -5.92 -19.44 -1.25
CA VAL A 139 -5.41 -18.41 -0.35
C VAL A 139 -6.25 -18.41 0.92
N VAL A 140 -5.58 -18.53 2.06
CA VAL A 140 -6.19 -18.40 3.38
C VAL A 140 -5.64 -17.18 4.09
N VAL A 141 -6.49 -16.52 4.87
CA VAL A 141 -6.09 -15.52 5.85
C VAL A 141 -6.08 -16.20 7.21
N VAL A 142 -4.90 -16.26 7.82
CA VAL A 142 -4.68 -16.93 9.09
C VAL A 142 -5.19 -16.09 10.25
N SER A 143 -4.84 -14.80 10.25
CA SER A 143 -5.26 -13.83 11.27
C SER A 143 -5.02 -12.40 10.80
N THR A 144 -5.48 -11.45 11.60
CA THR A 144 -5.11 -10.03 11.48
C THR A 144 -4.12 -9.65 12.58
N ARG A 145 -3.36 -8.58 12.34
CA ARG A 145 -2.53 -7.91 13.34
C ARG A 145 -2.82 -6.41 13.33
N ASP A 146 -2.87 -5.79 14.50
CA ASP A 146 -2.82 -4.34 14.64
C ASP A 146 -1.35 -3.93 14.86
N CYS A 147 -0.84 -3.12 13.96
CA CYS A 147 0.54 -2.64 13.95
C CYS A 147 0.60 -1.12 14.14
N SER A 148 -0.39 -0.52 14.79
CA SER A 148 -0.52 0.94 14.91
C SER A 148 0.51 1.56 15.86
N LEU A 149 1.07 0.79 16.80
CA LEU A 149 2.11 1.27 17.71
C LEU A 149 3.47 1.30 17.01
N GLN A 150 3.77 2.46 16.43
CA GLN A 150 4.96 2.67 15.60
C GLN A 150 5.79 3.85 16.11
N ARG A 151 7.09 3.80 15.84
CA ARG A 151 8.00 4.93 15.99
C ARG A 151 8.65 5.23 14.64
N ARG A 152 8.39 6.40 14.08
CA ARG A 152 8.91 6.81 12.77
C ARG A 152 8.63 5.76 11.68
N HIS A 153 7.39 5.27 11.63
CA HIS A 153 6.92 4.21 10.72
C HIS A 153 7.54 2.81 10.94
N GLN A 154 8.23 2.60 12.05
CA GLN A 154 8.72 1.27 12.45
C GLN A 154 7.73 0.66 13.43
N LYS A 155 7.22 -0.51 13.12
CA LYS A 155 6.33 -1.30 13.99
C LYS A 155 7.11 -1.70 15.25
N LEU A 156 6.59 -1.35 16.44
CA LEU A 156 7.21 -1.66 17.73
C LEU A 156 6.44 -2.73 18.49
N VAL A 157 5.11 -2.69 18.39
CA VAL A 157 4.21 -3.67 19.02
C VAL A 157 3.18 -4.08 17.99
N GLU A 158 2.98 -5.37 17.87
CA GLU A 158 1.98 -5.98 17.02
C GLU A 158 1.06 -6.85 17.87
N GLU A 159 -0.24 -6.70 17.70
CA GLU A 159 -1.25 -7.44 18.47
C GLU A 159 -2.11 -8.29 17.52
N ALA A 160 -2.16 -9.60 17.79
CA ALA A 160 -2.93 -10.56 17.00
C ALA A 160 -3.94 -11.34 17.87
N PRO A 161 -5.18 -11.51 17.42
CA PRO A 161 -5.80 -10.83 16.28
C PRO A 161 -5.91 -9.32 16.53
N ALA A 162 -6.06 -8.51 15.47
CA ALA A 162 -6.27 -7.07 15.60
C ALA A 162 -7.54 -6.82 16.44
N PRO A 163 -7.43 -6.15 17.59
CA PRO A 163 -8.60 -5.80 18.40
C PRO A 163 -9.42 -4.71 17.69
N PHE A 164 -10.64 -4.50 18.10
CA PHE A 164 -11.52 -3.41 17.64
C PHE A 164 -11.99 -3.47 16.17
N LEU A 165 -11.71 -4.51 15.42
CA LEU A 165 -12.30 -4.73 14.12
C LEU A 165 -13.70 -5.30 14.27
N THR A 166 -14.67 -4.75 13.53
CA THR A 166 -15.99 -5.36 13.39
C THR A 166 -15.92 -6.61 12.52
N GLU A 167 -16.95 -7.46 12.60
CA GLU A 167 -17.05 -8.64 11.72
C GLU A 167 -17.06 -8.27 10.24
N ASP A 168 -17.76 -7.18 9.88
CA ASP A 168 -17.76 -6.66 8.50
C ASP A 168 -16.37 -6.21 8.06
N GLN A 169 -15.65 -5.47 8.89
CA GLN A 169 -14.28 -5.06 8.60
C GLN A 169 -13.36 -6.27 8.41
N ASN A 170 -13.41 -7.25 9.31
CA ASN A 170 -12.65 -8.48 9.17
C ASN A 170 -12.95 -9.20 7.84
N LYS A 171 -14.24 -9.35 7.51
CA LYS A 171 -14.67 -9.97 6.26
C LYS A 171 -14.10 -9.24 5.04
N ARG A 172 -14.23 -7.92 5.00
CA ARG A 172 -13.72 -7.08 3.89
C ARG A 172 -12.21 -7.17 3.74
N LEU A 173 -11.46 -7.16 4.85
CA LEU A 173 -10.01 -7.34 4.84
C LEU A 173 -9.62 -8.71 4.29
N TYR A 174 -10.32 -9.77 4.71
CA TYR A 174 -10.06 -11.13 4.25
C TYR A 174 -10.36 -11.33 2.77
N GLU A 175 -11.49 -10.82 2.31
CA GLU A 175 -11.90 -10.90 0.91
C GLU A 175 -10.92 -10.12 0.01
N ALA A 176 -10.53 -8.90 0.40
CA ALA A 176 -9.58 -8.09 -0.32
C ALA A 176 -8.21 -8.77 -0.42
N SER A 177 -7.68 -9.28 0.68
CA SER A 177 -6.38 -9.96 0.72
C SER A 177 -6.37 -11.20 -0.18
N LYS A 178 -7.41 -12.03 -0.10
CA LYS A 178 -7.55 -13.21 -0.97
C LYS A 178 -7.64 -12.83 -2.44
N ALA A 179 -8.39 -11.78 -2.77
CA ALA A 179 -8.56 -11.35 -4.15
C ALA A 179 -7.26 -10.80 -4.74
N ILE A 180 -6.54 -9.95 -3.99
CA ILE A 180 -5.23 -9.39 -4.40
C ILE A 180 -4.23 -10.51 -4.65
N LEU A 181 -4.06 -11.43 -3.70
CA LEU A 181 -3.07 -12.49 -3.80
C LEU A 181 -3.40 -13.51 -4.90
N LYS A 182 -4.67 -13.82 -5.10
CA LYS A 182 -5.11 -14.67 -6.22
C LYS A 182 -4.85 -14.04 -7.58
N GLU A 183 -5.09 -12.74 -7.72
CA GLU A 183 -4.90 -12.00 -8.99
C GLU A 183 -3.45 -12.08 -9.50
N VAL A 184 -2.48 -12.19 -8.60
CA VAL A 184 -1.06 -12.27 -8.96
C VAL A 184 -0.50 -13.70 -8.93
N GLY A 185 -1.34 -14.71 -8.63
CA GLY A 185 -0.89 -16.09 -8.49
C GLY A 185 0.11 -16.27 -7.34
N TYR A 186 -0.12 -15.59 -6.21
CA TYR A 186 0.78 -15.60 -5.07
C TYR A 186 0.99 -17.00 -4.50
N GLN A 187 2.19 -17.28 -4.03
CA GLN A 187 2.58 -18.53 -3.36
C GLN A 187 3.40 -18.22 -2.13
N GLY A 188 3.22 -19.00 -1.06
CA GLY A 188 3.93 -18.82 0.20
C GLY A 188 3.20 -17.93 1.19
N ALA A 189 3.94 -17.46 2.19
CA ALA A 189 3.45 -16.55 3.21
C ALA A 189 3.63 -15.09 2.76
N GLY A 190 2.65 -14.25 3.08
CA GLY A 190 2.70 -12.82 2.81
C GLY A 190 1.74 -12.06 3.71
N THR A 191 1.91 -10.74 3.79
CA THR A 191 0.99 -9.88 4.53
C THR A 191 0.42 -8.81 3.62
N CYS A 192 -0.91 -8.58 3.72
CA CYS A 192 -1.54 -7.43 3.11
C CYS A 192 -1.79 -6.38 4.19
N GLU A 193 -1.31 -5.18 3.95
CA GLU A 193 -1.42 -4.05 4.87
C GLU A 193 -2.56 -3.13 4.49
N PHE A 194 -3.29 -2.65 5.49
CA PHE A 194 -4.43 -1.76 5.33
C PHE A 194 -4.41 -0.65 6.37
N LEU A 195 -4.98 0.48 6.00
CA LEU A 195 -5.36 1.54 6.93
C LEU A 195 -6.86 1.43 7.21
N VAL A 196 -7.23 1.45 8.49
CA VAL A 196 -8.63 1.42 8.93
C VAL A 196 -8.90 2.71 9.70
N ALA A 197 -9.68 3.62 9.11
CA ALA A 197 -10.02 4.90 9.69
C ALA A 197 -11.15 4.78 10.73
N GLN A 198 -11.31 5.81 11.56
CA GLN A 198 -12.31 5.83 12.62
C GLN A 198 -13.76 5.83 12.08
N ASP A 199 -13.98 6.33 10.88
CA ASP A 199 -15.26 6.32 10.18
C ASP A 199 -15.59 4.96 9.53
N GLY A 200 -14.71 3.97 9.69
CA GLY A 200 -14.85 2.64 9.09
C GLY A 200 -14.29 2.51 7.68
N THR A 201 -13.73 3.57 7.13
CA THR A 201 -13.04 3.52 5.82
C THR A 201 -11.84 2.58 5.90
N ILE A 202 -11.75 1.64 4.96
CA ILE A 202 -10.61 0.74 4.80
C ILE A 202 -9.88 1.13 3.52
N SER A 203 -8.57 1.19 3.57
CA SER A 203 -7.73 1.42 2.39
C SER A 203 -6.57 0.43 2.37
N PHE A 204 -6.45 -0.32 1.29
CA PHE A 204 -5.26 -1.14 1.02
C PHE A 204 -4.03 -0.23 0.90
N LEU A 205 -2.93 -0.68 1.47
CA LEU A 205 -1.66 0.05 1.50
C LEU A 205 -0.59 -0.64 0.64
N GLU A 206 -0.22 -1.86 0.99
CA GLU A 206 0.82 -2.64 0.29
C GLU A 206 0.75 -4.13 0.64
N VAL A 207 1.56 -4.94 -0.06
CA VAL A 207 1.83 -6.34 0.27
C VAL A 207 3.31 -6.49 0.58
N ASN A 208 3.64 -7.12 1.70
CA ASN A 208 4.99 -7.61 1.94
C ASN A 208 5.09 -9.04 1.42
N THR A 209 5.85 -9.18 0.36
CA THR A 209 6.02 -10.43 -0.39
C THR A 209 7.02 -11.38 0.23
#